data_a3f4ffc337a7daa407d3d09a5cc925f9
#
_entry.id   a3f4ffc337a7daa407d3d09a5cc925f9
#
_cell.length_a   1.000
_cell.length_b   1.000
_cell.length_c   1.000
_cell.angle_alpha   90.00
_cell.angle_beta   90.00
_cell.angle_gamma   90.00
#
_symmetry.space_group_name_H-M   'P 1'
#
loop_
_entity.id
_entity.type
_entity.pdbx_description
1 polymer ?
#
loop_
_entity_poly.entity_id
_entity_poly.type
_entity_poly.pdbx_seq_one_letter_code
_entity_poly.pdbx_strand_id
1 'polypeptide(L)'
;MRIIQFRGRDGARRVGRVSDGGIVHTIRGATTTYELALESIKKRTLIKNMIDERVTEEKDTMDQILAEKRIYVPFHHPNPYHQMVSGTGLSHLGSASARNSMHAKLDQDEASLTDSMKMFKWGLDGGKPKTAEIGTQAEWFYKGDGDWVKDPEAELIWPTYALDGGEEVELVGIYLIDETSTVRRVGYALANEYADHVM
;
A
#
# COMPACT_ATOMS: atom_id res chain seq x y z
N MET A 1 7.29 11.09 8.36
CA MET A 1 8.58 10.44 8.09
C MET A 1 8.42 9.55 6.87
N ARG A 2 9.33 9.62 5.89
CA ARG A 2 9.34 8.79 4.69
C ARG A 2 10.52 7.83 4.75
N ILE A 3 10.28 6.57 4.41
CA ILE A 3 11.33 5.53 4.32
C ILE A 3 11.20 4.78 3.01
N ILE A 4 12.31 4.28 2.50
CA ILE A 4 12.37 3.46 1.30
C ILE A 4 13.26 2.24 1.53
N GLN A 5 13.08 1.22 0.71
CA GLN A 5 14.04 0.14 0.53
C GLN A 5 14.77 0.36 -0.80
N PHE A 6 16.06 0.16 -0.82
CA PHE A 6 16.84 0.37 -2.03
C PHE A 6 18.10 -0.50 -2.06
N ARG A 7 18.66 -0.66 -3.25
CA ARG A 7 19.95 -1.30 -3.45
C ARG A 7 21.06 -0.24 -3.31
N GLY A 8 21.96 -0.44 -2.36
CA GLY A 8 23.17 0.36 -2.22
C GLY A 8 24.09 0.23 -3.45
N ARG A 9 25.07 1.10 -3.57
CA ARG A 9 26.04 1.06 -4.69
C ARG A 9 26.94 -0.17 -4.65
N ASP A 10 27.10 -0.79 -3.50
CA ASP A 10 27.76 -2.06 -3.28
C ASP A 10 26.89 -3.29 -3.58
N GLY A 11 25.65 -3.07 -4.04
CA GLY A 11 24.66 -4.11 -4.32
C GLY A 11 23.85 -4.59 -3.12
N ALA A 12 24.19 -4.19 -1.89
CA ALA A 12 23.49 -4.61 -0.69
C ALA A 12 22.10 -3.94 -0.57
N ARG A 13 21.11 -4.68 -0.05
CA ARG A 13 19.80 -4.13 0.27
C ARG A 13 19.85 -3.29 1.53
N ARG A 14 19.20 -2.15 1.51
CA ARG A 14 19.20 -1.17 2.58
C ARG A 14 17.84 -0.55 2.78
N VAL A 15 17.63 -0.04 3.99
CA VAL A 15 16.52 0.87 4.31
C VAL A 15 17.08 2.27 4.45
N GLY A 16 16.38 3.25 3.91
CA GLY A 16 16.77 4.65 3.99
C GLY A 16 15.65 5.55 4.48
N ARG A 17 16.00 6.56 5.28
CA ARG A 17 15.12 7.66 5.63
C ARG A 17 15.28 8.78 4.62
N VAL A 18 14.19 9.20 4.02
CA VAL A 18 14.16 10.29 3.04
C VAL A 18 13.86 11.62 3.72
N SER A 19 14.74 12.60 3.56
CA SER A 19 14.53 13.99 4.01
C SER A 19 13.64 14.77 3.03
N ASP A 20 13.22 15.98 3.41
CA ASP A 20 12.41 16.83 2.55
C ASP A 20 13.15 17.30 1.29
N GLY A 21 14.47 17.38 1.34
CA GLY A 21 15.33 17.68 0.18
C GLY A 21 15.67 16.46 -0.68
N GLY A 22 15.03 15.30 -0.49
CA GLY A 22 15.30 14.09 -1.30
C GLY A 22 16.61 13.38 -0.94
N ILE A 23 17.28 13.76 0.13
CA ILE A 23 18.45 13.04 0.63
C ILE A 23 17.99 11.79 1.37
N VAL A 24 18.60 10.66 1.05
CA VAL A 24 18.34 9.36 1.63
C VAL A 24 19.48 8.98 2.55
N HIS A 25 19.21 8.92 3.85
CA HIS A 25 20.15 8.46 4.85
C HIS A 25 19.94 6.98 5.16
N THR A 26 20.99 6.18 5.07
CA THR A 26 20.95 4.74 5.38
C THR A 26 20.61 4.51 6.85
N ILE A 27 19.79 3.50 7.12
CA ILE A 27 19.44 3.04 8.47
C ILE A 27 20.31 1.83 8.81
N ARG A 28 21.12 1.95 9.85
CA ARG A 28 22.02 0.88 10.30
C ARG A 28 21.24 -0.30 10.89
N GLY A 29 21.67 -1.51 10.54
CA GLY A 29 21.17 -2.74 11.14
C GLY A 29 19.76 -3.14 10.70
N ALA A 30 19.34 -2.67 9.53
CA ALA A 30 18.11 -3.12 8.88
C ALA A 30 18.32 -3.23 7.36
N THR A 31 17.96 -4.36 6.80
CA THR A 31 17.97 -4.59 5.35
C THR A 31 16.59 -4.44 4.75
N THR A 32 15.53 -4.62 5.55
CA THR A 32 14.15 -4.48 5.11
C THR A 32 13.30 -3.68 6.11
N THR A 33 12.25 -3.06 5.60
CA THR A 33 11.22 -2.42 6.44
C THR A 33 10.41 -3.44 7.24
N TYR A 34 10.31 -4.69 6.74
CA TYR A 34 9.70 -5.80 7.46
C TYR A 34 10.47 -6.13 8.76
N GLU A 35 11.81 -6.27 8.68
CA GLU A 35 12.66 -6.50 9.85
C GLU A 35 12.53 -5.38 10.88
N LEU A 36 12.53 -4.11 10.43
CA LEU A 36 12.31 -2.96 11.30
C LEU A 36 10.95 -3.01 12.00
N ALA A 37 9.90 -3.38 11.27
CA ALA A 37 8.56 -3.47 11.82
C ALA A 37 8.48 -4.59 12.88
N LEU A 38 9.01 -5.77 12.59
CA LEU A 38 9.06 -6.88 13.55
C LEU A 38 9.86 -6.51 14.81
N GLU A 39 11.01 -5.88 14.63
CA GLU A 39 11.84 -5.47 15.76
C GLU A 39 11.13 -4.41 16.62
N SER A 40 10.44 -3.45 15.98
CA SER A 40 9.62 -2.44 16.64
C SER A 40 8.54 -3.08 17.52
N ILE A 41 7.84 -4.09 17.01
CA ILE A 41 6.81 -4.83 17.75
C ILE A 41 7.43 -5.56 18.94
N LYS A 42 8.51 -6.31 18.72
CA LYS A 42 9.21 -7.07 19.79
C LYS A 42 9.74 -6.16 20.89
N LYS A 43 10.27 -5.00 20.54
CA LYS A 43 10.78 -4.01 21.50
C LYS A 43 9.70 -3.11 22.09
N ARG A 44 8.45 -3.22 21.65
CA ARG A 44 7.34 -2.36 22.07
C ARG A 44 7.68 -0.86 21.94
N THR A 45 8.36 -0.50 20.87
CA THR A 45 8.76 0.88 20.58
C THR A 45 8.25 1.31 19.20
N LEU A 46 8.10 2.59 18.97
CA LEU A 46 7.71 3.10 17.67
C LEU A 46 8.85 2.91 16.66
N ILE A 47 8.51 2.46 15.46
CA ILE A 47 9.47 2.30 14.36
C ILE A 47 10.23 3.62 14.08
N LYS A 48 9.54 4.77 14.26
CA LYS A 48 10.16 6.10 14.13
C LYS A 48 11.35 6.28 15.07
N ASN A 49 11.21 5.91 16.35
CA ASN A 49 12.27 6.07 17.34
C ASN A 49 13.49 5.22 16.97
N MET A 50 13.24 3.97 16.53
CA MET A 50 14.32 3.08 16.09
C MET A 50 15.08 3.65 14.89
N ILE A 51 14.36 4.26 13.96
CA ILE A 51 14.97 4.87 12.78
C ILE A 51 15.80 6.07 13.18
N ASP A 52 15.26 6.97 14.02
CA ASP A 52 15.96 8.17 14.48
C ASP A 52 17.30 7.83 15.19
N GLU A 53 17.35 6.71 15.93
CA GLU A 53 18.57 6.22 16.60
C GLU A 53 19.60 5.57 15.64
N ARG A 54 19.18 5.16 14.44
CA ARG A 54 19.99 4.36 13.52
C ARG A 54 20.35 5.05 12.22
N VAL A 55 19.90 6.27 12.02
CA VAL A 55 20.31 7.09 10.87
C VAL A 55 21.83 7.23 10.86
N THR A 56 22.43 6.99 9.70
CA THR A 56 23.87 7.12 9.50
C THR A 56 24.22 8.34 8.66
N GLU A 57 25.50 8.68 8.60
CA GLU A 57 26.04 9.73 7.71
C GLU A 57 26.11 9.24 6.23
N GLU A 58 25.98 7.93 6.01
CA GLU A 58 25.93 7.40 4.67
C GLU A 58 24.64 7.83 3.97
N LYS A 59 24.79 8.46 2.81
CA LYS A 59 23.68 9.07 2.09
C LYS A 59 23.73 8.86 0.58
N ASP A 60 22.57 8.88 -0.02
CA ASP A 60 22.33 8.88 -1.45
C ASP A 60 21.25 9.93 -1.75
N THR A 61 20.81 10.06 -2.99
CA THR A 61 19.68 10.92 -3.36
C THR A 61 18.57 10.10 -4.01
N MET A 62 17.33 10.53 -3.81
CA MET A 62 16.19 9.89 -4.47
C MET A 62 16.33 9.90 -5.98
N ASP A 63 16.77 11.03 -6.55
CA ASP A 63 16.93 11.17 -8.00
C ASP A 63 17.92 10.15 -8.58
N GLN A 64 19.05 9.91 -7.89
CA GLN A 64 20.03 8.91 -8.33
C GLN A 64 19.50 7.49 -8.13
N ILE A 65 18.83 7.20 -7.02
CA ILE A 65 18.25 5.88 -6.76
C ILE A 65 17.22 5.54 -7.84
N LEU A 66 16.37 6.49 -8.22
CA LEU A 66 15.36 6.31 -9.27
C LEU A 66 16.01 6.17 -10.65
N ALA A 67 16.92 7.08 -11.02
CA ALA A 67 17.60 7.05 -12.32
C ALA A 67 18.39 5.73 -12.55
N GLU A 68 18.94 5.16 -11.47
CA GLU A 68 19.68 3.90 -11.50
C GLU A 68 18.80 2.66 -11.25
N LYS A 69 17.48 2.82 -11.18
CA LYS A 69 16.49 1.75 -10.91
C LYS A 69 16.87 0.89 -9.69
N ARG A 70 17.23 1.54 -8.60
CA ARG A 70 17.71 0.89 -7.37
C ARG A 70 16.67 0.84 -6.25
N ILE A 71 15.46 1.37 -6.48
CA ILE A 71 14.38 1.37 -5.51
C ILE A 71 13.69 0.00 -5.49
N TYR A 72 13.28 -0.44 -4.30
CA TYR A 72 12.47 -1.64 -4.10
C TYR A 72 11.07 -1.27 -3.61
N VAL A 73 10.17 -2.24 -3.65
CA VAL A 73 8.85 -2.11 -2.99
C VAL A 73 9.04 -1.64 -1.55
N PRO A 74 8.17 -0.76 -1.03
CA PRO A 74 8.34 -0.18 0.30
C PRO A 74 8.24 -1.20 1.44
N PHE A 75 7.58 -2.33 1.20
CA PHE A 75 7.39 -3.40 2.17
C PHE A 75 7.16 -4.73 1.46
N HIS A 76 7.80 -5.80 1.95
CA HIS A 76 7.54 -7.16 1.48
C HIS A 76 7.86 -8.17 2.59
N HIS A 77 7.13 -9.26 2.60
CA HIS A 77 7.44 -10.41 3.44
C HIS A 77 8.54 -11.26 2.77
N PRO A 78 9.51 -11.86 3.53
CA PRO A 78 10.55 -12.73 2.95
C PRO A 78 10.00 -13.91 2.15
N ASN A 79 8.84 -14.44 2.56
CA ASN A 79 8.05 -15.37 1.77
C ASN A 79 6.86 -14.60 1.17
N PRO A 80 6.82 -14.34 -0.16
CA PRO A 80 5.78 -13.52 -0.78
C PRO A 80 4.37 -14.09 -0.59
N TYR A 81 4.23 -15.41 -0.46
CA TYR A 81 2.93 -16.06 -0.25
C TYR A 81 2.34 -15.82 1.15
N HIS A 82 3.11 -15.27 2.08
CA HIS A 82 2.63 -14.79 3.39
C HIS A 82 2.25 -13.30 3.38
N GLN A 83 2.29 -12.66 2.23
CA GLN A 83 1.85 -11.29 2.04
C GLN A 83 0.60 -11.29 1.18
N MET A 84 -0.52 -10.90 1.75
CA MET A 84 -1.77 -10.74 1.02
C MET A 84 -1.90 -9.32 0.51
N VAL A 85 -2.29 -9.16 -0.74
CA VAL A 85 -2.69 -7.90 -1.34
C VAL A 85 -4.19 -7.91 -1.51
N SER A 86 -4.86 -6.88 -1.00
CA SER A 86 -6.30 -6.75 -1.07
C SER A 86 -6.70 -5.31 -1.39
N GLY A 87 -7.81 -5.17 -2.09
CA GLY A 87 -8.49 -3.90 -2.28
C GLY A 87 -9.81 -3.86 -1.53
N THR A 88 -10.29 -2.68 -1.24
CA THR A 88 -11.67 -2.44 -0.81
C THR A 88 -12.40 -1.69 -1.91
N GLY A 89 -13.69 -1.94 -2.08
CA GLY A 89 -14.53 -1.14 -2.96
C GLY A 89 -14.53 0.32 -2.53
N LEU A 90 -15.14 1.18 -3.31
CA LEU A 90 -15.12 2.64 -3.16
C LEU A 90 -15.53 3.11 -1.76
N SER A 91 -14.61 2.95 -0.83
CA SER A 91 -14.74 3.43 0.55
C SER A 91 -14.27 4.89 0.70
N HIS A 92 -13.66 5.45 -0.35
CA HIS A 92 -13.23 6.84 -0.39
C HIS A 92 -13.98 7.59 -1.50
N LEU A 93 -14.11 8.88 -1.32
CA LEU A 93 -14.75 9.78 -2.27
C LEU A 93 -13.72 10.26 -3.32
N GLY A 94 -12.97 9.33 -3.93
CA GLY A 94 -11.76 9.59 -4.67
C GLY A 94 -11.94 10.51 -5.87
N SER A 95 -12.79 10.15 -6.80
CA SER A 95 -13.09 11.01 -7.95
C SER A 95 -14.44 11.69 -7.75
N ALA A 96 -14.47 13.01 -7.81
CA ALA A 96 -15.72 13.77 -7.67
C ALA A 96 -16.75 13.41 -8.75
N SER A 97 -16.30 13.13 -9.97
CA SER A 97 -17.17 12.73 -11.08
C SER A 97 -17.73 11.32 -10.89
N ALA A 98 -16.91 10.36 -10.52
CA ALA A 98 -17.34 8.99 -10.23
C ALA A 98 -18.31 8.96 -9.05
N ARG A 99 -18.01 9.69 -7.97
CA ARG A 99 -18.91 9.84 -6.82
C ARG A 99 -20.26 10.41 -7.23
N ASN A 100 -20.28 11.51 -7.98
CA ASN A 100 -21.53 12.14 -8.41
C ASN A 100 -22.36 11.20 -9.30
N SER A 101 -21.72 10.44 -10.19
CA SER A 101 -22.39 9.41 -10.98
C SER A 101 -22.97 8.28 -10.12
N MET A 102 -22.25 7.87 -9.07
CA MET A 102 -22.72 6.86 -8.13
C MET A 102 -23.89 7.36 -7.30
N HIS A 103 -23.81 8.58 -6.75
CA HIS A 103 -24.92 9.19 -6.02
C HIS A 103 -26.18 9.33 -6.88
N ALA A 104 -26.05 9.76 -8.13
CA ALA A 104 -27.19 9.85 -9.05
C ALA A 104 -27.85 8.49 -9.34
N LYS A 105 -27.09 7.40 -9.27
CA LYS A 105 -27.60 6.03 -9.42
C LYS A 105 -28.30 5.50 -8.16
N LEU A 106 -27.96 6.03 -6.97
CA LEU A 106 -28.56 5.59 -5.70
C LEU A 106 -30.06 5.94 -5.59
N ASP A 107 -30.50 6.93 -6.33
CA ASP A 107 -31.92 7.32 -6.40
C ASP A 107 -32.76 6.36 -7.27
N GLN A 108 -32.14 5.37 -7.91
CA GLN A 108 -32.84 4.35 -8.67
C GLN A 108 -33.36 3.24 -7.76
N ASP A 109 -34.31 2.46 -8.29
CA ASP A 109 -34.82 1.28 -7.60
C ASP A 109 -33.66 0.32 -7.23
N GLU A 110 -33.59 -0.09 -5.97
CA GLU A 110 -32.53 -0.95 -5.44
C GLU A 110 -32.37 -2.26 -6.24
N ALA A 111 -33.46 -2.76 -6.82
CA ALA A 111 -33.44 -3.93 -7.68
C ALA A 111 -32.64 -3.74 -8.98
N SER A 112 -32.47 -2.49 -9.43
CA SER A 112 -31.70 -2.13 -10.64
C SER A 112 -30.23 -1.85 -10.38
N LEU A 113 -29.82 -1.77 -9.11
CA LEU A 113 -28.43 -1.51 -8.74
C LEU A 113 -27.55 -2.76 -8.92
N THR A 114 -26.33 -2.57 -9.39
CA THR A 114 -25.29 -3.62 -9.34
C THR A 114 -24.95 -3.92 -7.88
N ASP A 115 -24.35 -5.09 -7.64
CA ASP A 115 -23.99 -5.49 -6.29
C ASP A 115 -22.98 -4.51 -5.65
N SER A 116 -21.99 -4.04 -6.41
CA SER A 116 -21.06 -2.98 -5.95
C SER A 116 -21.79 -1.70 -5.56
N MET A 117 -22.82 -1.30 -6.29
CA MET A 117 -23.63 -0.12 -5.96
C MET A 117 -24.46 -0.31 -4.69
N LYS A 118 -25.02 -1.52 -4.48
CA LYS A 118 -25.70 -1.87 -3.23
C LYS A 118 -24.74 -1.78 -2.04
N MET A 119 -23.54 -2.37 -2.17
CA MET A 119 -22.52 -2.32 -1.13
C MET A 119 -22.05 -0.90 -0.83
N PHE A 120 -21.88 -0.07 -1.85
CA PHE A 120 -21.59 1.36 -1.68
C PHE A 120 -22.69 2.07 -0.90
N LYS A 121 -23.95 1.83 -1.22
CA LYS A 121 -25.12 2.38 -0.50
C LYS A 121 -25.10 1.95 0.97
N TRP A 122 -24.93 0.68 1.24
CA TRP A 122 -24.82 0.18 2.61
C TRP A 122 -23.66 0.81 3.38
N GLY A 123 -22.53 1.07 2.70
CA GLY A 123 -21.38 1.78 3.27
C GLY A 123 -21.71 3.23 3.63
N LEU A 124 -22.49 3.93 2.81
CA LEU A 124 -22.97 5.28 3.11
C LEU A 124 -23.91 5.29 4.32
N ASP A 125 -24.85 4.34 4.35
CA ASP A 125 -25.90 4.28 5.37
C ASP A 125 -25.39 3.78 6.72
N GLY A 126 -24.48 2.79 6.72
CA GLY A 126 -24.04 2.09 7.92
C GLY A 126 -22.53 2.06 8.17
N GLY A 127 -21.71 2.70 7.33
CA GLY A 127 -20.24 2.65 7.45
C GLY A 127 -19.64 3.48 8.59
N LYS A 128 -20.44 4.35 9.23
CA LYS A 128 -20.05 5.13 10.41
C LYS A 128 -20.98 4.86 11.57
N PRO A 129 -20.92 3.65 12.19
CA PRO A 129 -21.79 3.29 13.29
C PRO A 129 -21.49 4.15 14.53
N LYS A 130 -22.44 4.22 15.43
CA LYS A 130 -22.23 4.81 16.75
C LYS A 130 -21.22 3.95 17.54
N THR A 131 -20.65 4.53 18.59
CA THR A 131 -19.70 3.81 19.47
C THR A 131 -20.35 2.52 19.98
N ALA A 132 -19.61 1.41 19.85
CA ALA A 132 -19.99 0.04 20.22
C ALA A 132 -21.06 -0.64 19.33
N GLU A 133 -21.47 -0.03 18.22
CA GLU A 133 -22.32 -0.68 17.23
C GLU A 133 -21.46 -1.28 16.10
N ILE A 134 -21.96 -2.34 15.49
CA ILE A 134 -21.31 -2.95 14.30
C ILE A 134 -21.85 -2.23 13.08
N GLY A 135 -20.96 -1.67 12.27
CA GLY A 135 -21.30 -1.02 11.01
C GLY A 135 -21.39 -1.98 9.84
N THR A 136 -21.64 -1.44 8.66
CA THR A 136 -21.63 -2.19 7.41
C THR A 136 -20.20 -2.61 7.06
N GLN A 137 -20.06 -3.85 6.63
CA GLN A 137 -18.80 -4.39 6.13
C GLN A 137 -18.41 -3.71 4.80
N ALA A 138 -17.14 -3.33 4.67
CA ALA A 138 -16.61 -2.84 3.41
C ALA A 138 -16.55 -3.96 2.37
N GLU A 139 -16.75 -3.62 1.10
CA GLU A 139 -16.44 -4.51 -0.01
C GLU A 139 -14.94 -4.83 0.01
N TRP A 140 -14.60 -6.09 -0.22
CA TRP A 140 -13.22 -6.56 -0.13
C TRP A 140 -12.89 -7.49 -1.29
N PHE A 141 -11.72 -7.27 -1.89
CA PHE A 141 -11.21 -8.05 -3.01
C PHE A 141 -9.84 -8.63 -2.68
N TYR A 142 -9.62 -9.88 -3.03
CA TYR A 142 -8.28 -10.44 -3.11
C TYR A 142 -7.63 -9.99 -4.42
N LYS A 143 -6.47 -9.31 -4.31
CA LYS A 143 -5.71 -8.78 -5.46
C LYS A 143 -4.43 -9.55 -5.73
N GLY A 144 -4.13 -10.57 -4.96
CA GLY A 144 -2.95 -11.39 -5.11
C GLY A 144 -2.11 -11.49 -3.82
N ASP A 145 -0.92 -12.02 -3.97
CA ASP A 145 0.08 -12.11 -2.91
C ASP A 145 1.29 -11.22 -3.20
N GLY A 146 2.33 -11.30 -2.37
CA GLY A 146 3.52 -10.48 -2.52
C GLY A 146 4.32 -10.72 -3.80
N ASP A 147 4.11 -11.84 -4.51
CA ASP A 147 4.78 -12.14 -5.77
C ASP A 147 4.26 -11.28 -6.93
N TRP A 148 3.01 -10.82 -6.81
CA TRP A 148 2.40 -9.89 -7.77
C TRP A 148 2.89 -8.46 -7.62
N VAL A 149 3.41 -8.09 -6.45
CA VAL A 149 3.89 -6.72 -6.20
C VAL A 149 5.24 -6.52 -6.88
N LYS A 150 5.32 -5.53 -7.76
CA LYS A 150 6.54 -5.21 -8.50
C LYS A 150 7.24 -3.99 -7.91
N ASP A 151 8.57 -3.98 -8.04
CA ASP A 151 9.38 -2.83 -7.65
C ASP A 151 9.00 -1.60 -8.49
N PRO A 152 9.06 -0.38 -7.92
CA PRO A 152 8.96 0.84 -8.71
C PRO A 152 9.97 0.83 -9.86
N GLU A 153 9.58 1.33 -11.03
CA GLU A 153 10.37 1.34 -12.26
C GLU A 153 10.63 -0.06 -12.87
N ALA A 154 10.01 -1.12 -12.34
CA ALA A 154 10.06 -2.43 -12.98
C ALA A 154 9.23 -2.46 -14.26
N GLU A 155 9.68 -3.22 -15.23
CA GLU A 155 8.92 -3.47 -16.44
C GLU A 155 7.76 -4.44 -16.13
N LEU A 156 6.56 -4.09 -16.59
CA LEU A 156 5.39 -4.94 -16.51
C LEU A 156 5.18 -5.65 -17.84
N ILE A 157 4.92 -6.95 -17.79
CA ILE A 157 4.59 -7.73 -18.97
C ILE A 157 3.10 -7.54 -19.25
N TRP A 158 2.80 -6.96 -20.40
CA TRP A 158 1.43 -6.81 -20.89
C TRP A 158 0.86 -8.16 -21.34
N PRO A 159 -0.24 -8.62 -20.77
CA PRO A 159 -0.89 -9.86 -21.25
C PRO A 159 -1.40 -9.69 -22.68
N THR A 160 -1.18 -10.67 -23.55
CA THR A 160 -1.58 -10.60 -24.96
C THR A 160 -3.09 -10.56 -25.17
N TYR A 161 -3.86 -10.92 -24.17
CA TYR A 161 -5.32 -10.86 -24.18
C TYR A 161 -5.89 -9.54 -23.64
N ALA A 162 -5.08 -8.72 -22.98
CA ALA A 162 -5.56 -7.46 -22.43
C ALA A 162 -5.90 -6.47 -23.53
N LEU A 163 -7.01 -5.77 -23.36
CA LEU A 163 -7.55 -4.82 -24.33
C LEU A 163 -7.09 -3.39 -24.04
N ASP A 164 -6.83 -3.08 -22.79
CA ASP A 164 -6.20 -1.82 -22.42
C ASP A 164 -5.19 -1.99 -21.26
N GLY A 165 -4.54 -0.91 -20.85
CA GLY A 165 -3.62 -0.83 -19.74
C GLY A 165 -4.04 0.26 -18.78
N GLY A 166 -5.18 0.08 -18.21
CA GLY A 166 -5.70 0.99 -17.20
C GLY A 166 -4.76 1.11 -16.01
N GLU A 167 -4.65 2.31 -15.48
CA GLU A 167 -3.85 2.65 -14.31
C GLU A 167 -4.75 3.19 -13.20
N GLU A 168 -4.62 2.63 -12.00
CA GLU A 168 -5.36 3.07 -10.82
C GLU A 168 -4.38 3.46 -9.72
N VAL A 169 -4.29 4.77 -9.44
CA VAL A 169 -3.44 5.27 -8.35
C VAL A 169 -4.11 5.00 -7.01
N GLU A 170 -3.43 4.23 -6.18
CA GLU A 170 -3.96 3.72 -4.92
C GLU A 170 -3.16 4.21 -3.70
N LEU A 171 -3.89 4.48 -2.60
CA LEU A 171 -3.31 4.66 -1.29
C LEU A 171 -3.34 3.33 -0.53
N VAL A 172 -2.17 2.74 -0.35
CA VAL A 172 -2.01 1.43 0.28
C VAL A 172 -1.74 1.57 1.77
N GLY A 173 -2.54 0.92 2.60
CA GLY A 173 -2.25 0.68 4.00
C GLY A 173 -1.39 -0.57 4.16
N ILE A 174 -0.28 -0.46 4.88
CA ILE A 174 0.65 -1.57 5.14
C ILE A 174 0.44 -2.06 6.57
N TYR A 175 0.14 -3.34 6.72
CA TYR A 175 -0.13 -3.97 7.99
C TYR A 175 0.72 -5.23 8.18
N LEU A 176 1.01 -5.54 9.44
CA LEU A 176 1.67 -6.77 9.84
C LEU A 176 0.82 -7.43 10.94
N ILE A 177 0.58 -8.72 10.81
CA ILE A 177 -0.08 -9.52 11.85
C ILE A 177 1.03 -10.12 12.70
N ASP A 178 1.08 -9.78 13.97
CA ASP A 178 2.10 -10.27 14.89
C ASP A 178 1.78 -11.69 15.42
N GLU A 179 2.71 -12.27 16.17
CA GLU A 179 2.59 -13.62 16.75
C GLU A 179 1.41 -13.79 17.70
N THR A 180 0.80 -12.68 18.15
CA THR A 180 -0.41 -12.67 18.98
C THR A 180 -1.68 -12.50 18.14
N SER A 181 -1.60 -12.61 16.82
CA SER A 181 -2.67 -12.33 15.87
C SER A 181 -3.19 -10.89 15.91
N THR A 182 -2.39 -9.97 16.45
CA THR A 182 -2.75 -8.56 16.48
C THR A 182 -2.30 -7.87 15.20
N VAL A 183 -3.23 -7.16 14.56
CA VAL A 183 -2.95 -6.36 13.37
C VAL A 183 -2.23 -5.06 13.75
N ARG A 184 -1.04 -4.87 13.21
CA ARG A 184 -0.19 -3.69 13.43
C ARG A 184 -0.06 -2.90 12.14
N ARG A 185 -0.49 -1.65 12.14
CA ARG A 185 -0.26 -0.77 11.01
C ARG A 185 1.20 -0.31 10.99
N VAL A 186 1.90 -0.63 9.90
CA VAL A 186 3.31 -0.23 9.67
C VAL A 186 3.38 1.17 9.07
N GLY A 187 2.53 1.46 8.09
CA GLY A 187 2.52 2.75 7.41
C GLY A 187 1.60 2.78 6.20
N TYR A 188 1.91 3.70 5.30
CA TYR A 188 1.20 3.87 4.03
C TYR A 188 2.20 4.01 2.89
N ALA A 189 1.78 3.62 1.70
CA ALA A 189 2.51 3.84 0.45
C ALA A 189 1.53 4.25 -0.65
N LEU A 190 2.06 4.78 -1.75
CA LEU A 190 1.33 4.87 -3.01
C LEU A 190 1.63 3.64 -3.83
N ALA A 191 0.64 3.16 -4.55
CA ALA A 191 0.77 2.11 -5.54
C ALA A 191 0.04 2.50 -6.82
N ASN A 192 0.28 1.74 -7.86
CA ASN A 192 -0.47 1.79 -9.09
C ASN A 192 -1.01 0.38 -9.37
N GLU A 193 -2.32 0.24 -9.43
CA GLU A 193 -2.95 -1.00 -9.84
C GLU A 193 -3.13 -0.98 -11.36
N TYR A 194 -2.55 -1.96 -12.03
CA TYR A 194 -2.75 -2.15 -13.45
C TYR A 194 -3.92 -3.10 -13.70
N ALA A 195 -4.90 -2.63 -14.43
CA ALA A 195 -6.13 -3.37 -14.71
C ALA A 195 -6.53 -3.21 -16.18
N ASP A 196 -7.27 -4.18 -16.69
CA ASP A 196 -7.98 -4.05 -17.97
C ASP A 196 -9.38 -3.49 -17.68
N HIS A 197 -9.66 -2.28 -18.13
CA HIS A 197 -10.95 -1.64 -17.91
C HIS A 197 -11.96 -1.89 -19.06
N VAL A 198 -11.54 -2.63 -20.10
CA VAL A 198 -12.35 -2.86 -21.30
C VAL A 198 -12.95 -4.27 -21.32
N MET A 199 -12.29 -5.24 -20.66
CA MET A 199 -12.77 -6.62 -20.53
C MET A 199 -13.98 -6.78 -19.61
#